data_c8b5afde128829a0e58abf959c07fac8
#
_entry.id   c8b5afde128829a0e58abf959c07fac8
#
_cell.length_a   1.000
_cell.length_b   1.000
_cell.length_c   1.000
_cell.angle_alpha   90.00
_cell.angle_beta   90.00
_cell.angle_gamma   90.00
#
_symmetry.space_group_name_H-M   'P 1'
#
loop_
_entity.id
_entity.type
_entity.pdbx_description
1 polymer ?
#
loop_
_entity_poly.entity_id
_entity_poly.type
_entity_poly.pdbx_seq_one_letter_code
_entity_poly.pdbx_strand_id
1 'polypeptide(L)'
;HLESDAYGTVSSVFAVGSLSGALWAARRRNPRPRTVVLAALALGVFTLLLAIMPTYPTFMVMTIPVGLCVLTLLTSANQTVQMTTEPSMRGRVLSIYMMFFLGSTPLGSPLIGWVADTWGPRMAIAVGGLSAVLTALVAAAWSYRHWNLSLHYSSTRPYLRAAPKSPTPPTPPQSPQQTH
;
A
#
# COMPACT_ATOMS: atom_id res chain seq x y z
N HIS A 1 -29.75 -0.47 22.51
CA HIS A 1 -30.03 0.12 21.18
C HIS A 1 -29.07 1.27 20.84
N LEU A 2 -28.68 2.14 21.79
CA LEU A 2 -27.76 3.28 21.52
C LEU A 2 -26.34 2.84 21.13
N GLU A 3 -25.83 1.70 21.62
CA GLU A 3 -24.51 1.18 21.26
C GLU A 3 -24.47 0.66 19.83
N SER A 4 -25.52 -0.02 19.36
CA SER A 4 -25.60 -0.54 18.00
C SER A 4 -25.70 0.57 16.96
N ASP A 5 -26.44 1.65 17.24
CA ASP A 5 -26.59 2.78 16.36
C ASP A 5 -25.28 3.61 16.26
N ALA A 6 -24.56 3.75 17.38
CA ALA A 6 -23.26 4.38 17.41
C ALA A 6 -22.22 3.60 16.61
N TYR A 7 -22.21 2.28 16.73
CA TYR A 7 -21.29 1.43 15.93
C TYR A 7 -21.60 1.52 14.44
N GLY A 8 -22.89 1.51 14.05
CA GLY A 8 -23.32 1.65 12.65
C GLY A 8 -22.90 2.98 12.04
N THR A 9 -23.05 4.08 12.80
CA THR A 9 -22.66 5.42 12.33
C THR A 9 -21.14 5.56 12.18
N VAL A 10 -20.33 5.07 13.13
CA VAL A 10 -18.86 5.09 13.04
C VAL A 10 -18.39 4.26 11.84
N SER A 11 -18.96 3.07 11.64
CA SER A 11 -18.63 2.21 10.51
C SER A 11 -18.96 2.85 9.18
N SER A 12 -20.09 3.55 9.07
CA SER A 12 -20.50 4.25 7.86
C SER A 12 -19.56 5.43 7.54
N VAL A 13 -19.18 6.21 8.54
CA VAL A 13 -18.23 7.32 8.39
C VAL A 13 -16.85 6.80 7.99
N PHE A 14 -16.41 5.70 8.61
CA PHE A 14 -15.15 5.03 8.21
C PHE A 14 -15.22 4.53 6.76
N ALA A 15 -16.35 3.97 6.32
CA ALA A 15 -16.53 3.50 4.96
C ALA A 15 -16.44 4.63 3.93
N VAL A 16 -17.00 5.81 4.22
CA VAL A 16 -16.87 6.99 3.35
C VAL A 16 -15.41 7.43 3.24
N GLY A 17 -14.67 7.49 4.35
CA GLY A 17 -13.24 7.78 4.35
C GLY A 17 -12.44 6.76 3.54
N SER A 18 -12.74 5.49 3.74
CA SER A 18 -12.10 4.37 3.04
C SER A 18 -12.34 4.41 1.53
N LEU A 19 -13.58 4.63 1.11
CA LEU A 19 -13.95 4.71 -0.30
C LEU A 19 -13.22 5.87 -0.99
N SER A 20 -13.18 7.04 -0.35
CA SER A 20 -12.45 8.19 -0.88
C SER A 20 -10.94 7.92 -0.99
N GLY A 21 -10.35 7.23 -0.02
CA GLY A 21 -8.96 6.79 -0.04
C GLY A 21 -8.66 5.82 -1.16
N ALA A 22 -9.54 4.83 -1.38
CA ALA A 22 -9.42 3.86 -2.46
C ALA A 22 -9.49 4.53 -3.84
N LEU A 23 -10.44 5.45 -4.04
CA LEU A 23 -10.59 6.21 -5.28
C LEU A 23 -9.37 7.11 -5.54
N TRP A 24 -8.85 7.76 -4.51
CA TRP A 24 -7.66 8.59 -4.64
C TRP A 24 -6.41 7.77 -4.97
N ALA A 25 -6.24 6.61 -4.33
CA ALA A 25 -5.16 5.68 -4.63
C ALA A 25 -5.28 5.10 -6.05
N ALA A 26 -6.49 4.77 -6.50
CA ALA A 26 -6.75 4.23 -7.84
C ALA A 26 -6.42 5.24 -8.96
N ARG A 27 -6.59 6.53 -8.72
CA ARG A 27 -6.23 7.59 -9.68
C ARG A 27 -4.72 7.75 -9.88
N ARG A 28 -3.90 7.24 -8.95
CA ARG A 28 -2.44 7.32 -9.04
C ARG A 28 -1.91 6.20 -9.95
N ARG A 29 -1.45 6.56 -11.13
CA ARG A 29 -0.92 5.61 -12.13
C ARG A 29 0.46 5.01 -11.77
N ASN A 30 1.19 5.62 -10.83
CA ASN A 30 2.54 5.16 -10.43
C ASN A 30 2.64 5.10 -8.91
N PRO A 31 2.50 3.92 -8.29
CA PRO A 31 2.76 3.75 -6.87
C PRO A 31 4.28 3.97 -6.61
N ARG A 32 4.57 4.98 -5.81
CA ARG A 32 5.95 5.22 -5.36
C ARG A 32 6.09 4.63 -3.96
N PRO A 33 7.18 3.93 -3.64
CA PRO A 33 7.40 3.37 -2.29
C PRO A 33 7.28 4.43 -1.19
N ARG A 34 7.65 5.68 -1.49
CA ARG A 34 7.47 6.83 -0.58
C ARG A 34 6.00 7.06 -0.19
N THR A 35 5.06 6.77 -1.11
CA THR A 35 3.63 6.94 -0.83
C THR A 35 3.16 5.95 0.24
N VAL A 36 3.68 4.72 0.24
CA VAL A 36 3.37 3.70 1.24
C VAL A 36 3.84 4.15 2.62
N VAL A 37 5.09 4.63 2.72
CA VAL A 37 5.65 5.12 3.98
C VAL A 37 4.90 6.35 4.50
N LEU A 38 4.59 7.31 3.63
CA LEU A 38 3.82 8.50 4.01
C LEU A 38 2.40 8.15 4.43
N ALA A 39 1.73 7.22 3.74
CA ALA A 39 0.39 6.77 4.11
C ALA A 39 0.41 6.02 5.46
N ALA A 40 1.45 5.22 5.73
CA ALA A 40 1.62 4.54 7.01
C ALA A 40 1.88 5.53 8.16
N LEU A 41 2.73 6.54 7.95
CA LEU A 41 2.96 7.61 8.92
C LEU A 41 1.68 8.40 9.20
N ALA A 42 0.98 8.83 8.15
CA ALA A 42 -0.27 9.56 8.28
C ALA A 42 -1.32 8.72 9.02
N LEU A 43 -1.44 7.43 8.70
CA LEU A 43 -2.31 6.50 9.41
C LEU A 43 -1.98 6.46 10.90
N GLY A 44 -0.72 6.26 11.26
CA GLY A 44 -0.30 6.20 12.66
C GLY A 44 -0.58 7.49 13.41
N VAL A 45 -0.27 8.65 12.81
CA VAL A 45 -0.54 9.97 13.42
C VAL A 45 -2.04 10.21 13.60
N PHE A 46 -2.87 9.96 12.58
CA PHE A 46 -4.32 10.15 12.70
C PHE A 46 -4.95 9.18 13.69
N THR A 47 -4.43 7.94 13.80
CA THR A 47 -4.89 6.97 14.78
C THR A 47 -4.51 7.40 16.21
N LEU A 48 -3.31 7.96 16.43
CA LEU A 48 -2.92 8.53 17.71
C LEU A 48 -3.78 9.75 18.09
N LEU A 49 -4.06 10.63 17.13
CA LEU A 49 -4.97 11.75 17.35
C LEU A 49 -6.37 11.27 17.71
N LEU A 50 -6.85 10.21 17.04
CA LEU A 50 -8.14 9.59 17.32
C LEU A 50 -8.22 9.09 18.79
N ALA A 51 -7.13 8.52 19.32
CA ALA A 51 -7.07 8.01 20.70
C ALA A 51 -7.21 9.12 21.76
N ILE A 52 -6.79 10.35 21.43
CA ILE A 52 -6.78 11.51 22.35
C ILE A 52 -8.11 12.28 22.27
N MET A 53 -8.96 12.07 21.25
CA MET A 53 -10.19 12.85 21.07
C MET A 53 -11.18 12.63 22.22
N PRO A 54 -11.58 13.71 22.96
CA PRO A 54 -12.42 13.56 24.14
C PRO A 54 -13.91 13.41 23.80
N THR A 55 -14.34 13.91 22.62
CA THR A 55 -15.76 14.07 22.27
C THR A 55 -16.16 13.14 21.12
N TYR A 56 -17.33 12.52 21.22
CA TYR A 56 -17.87 11.65 20.18
C TYR A 56 -17.91 12.26 18.76
N PRO A 57 -18.40 13.51 18.56
CA PRO A 57 -18.41 14.10 17.22
C PRO A 57 -17.01 14.34 16.65
N THR A 58 -16.03 14.73 17.48
CA THR A 58 -14.64 14.89 17.01
C THR A 58 -13.99 13.55 16.65
N PHE A 59 -14.32 12.49 17.42
CA PHE A 59 -13.91 11.14 17.10
C PHE A 59 -14.46 10.70 15.73
N MET A 60 -15.74 10.96 15.44
CA MET A 60 -16.34 10.65 14.15
C MET A 60 -15.67 11.35 12.98
N VAL A 61 -15.44 12.66 13.08
CA VAL A 61 -14.77 13.42 12.02
C VAL A 61 -13.37 12.91 11.78
N MET A 62 -12.63 12.53 12.86
CA MET A 62 -11.26 12.01 12.76
C MET A 62 -11.20 10.59 12.18
N THR A 63 -12.29 9.84 12.21
CA THR A 63 -12.39 8.51 11.60
C THR A 63 -12.30 8.57 10.06
N ILE A 64 -12.72 9.68 9.43
CA ILE A 64 -12.65 9.85 7.97
C ILE A 64 -11.20 9.81 7.47
N PRO A 65 -10.25 10.65 7.95
CA PRO A 65 -8.87 10.59 7.49
C PRO A 65 -8.17 9.27 7.85
N VAL A 66 -8.56 8.61 8.96
CA VAL A 66 -8.05 7.28 9.29
C VAL A 66 -8.46 6.27 8.21
N GLY A 67 -9.75 6.21 7.86
CA GLY A 67 -10.26 5.35 6.79
C GLY A 67 -9.58 5.61 5.45
N LEU A 68 -9.41 6.88 5.09
CA LEU A 68 -8.69 7.30 3.88
C LEU A 68 -7.24 6.78 3.87
N CYS A 69 -6.51 6.93 4.99
CA CYS A 69 -5.13 6.47 5.10
C CYS A 69 -5.02 4.95 5.04
N VAL A 70 -5.94 4.20 5.70
CA VAL A 70 -5.96 2.73 5.68
C VAL A 70 -6.07 2.22 4.24
N LEU A 71 -7.08 2.66 3.50
CA LEU A 71 -7.29 2.17 2.13
C LEU A 71 -6.21 2.64 1.16
N THR A 72 -5.70 3.86 1.35
CA THR A 72 -4.55 4.35 0.56
C THR A 72 -3.32 3.51 0.81
N LEU A 73 -3.04 3.16 2.07
CA LEU A 73 -1.91 2.30 2.45
C LEU A 73 -2.05 0.90 1.86
N LEU A 74 -3.21 0.24 2.08
CA LEU A 74 -3.48 -1.10 1.56
C LEU A 74 -3.36 -1.16 0.04
N THR A 75 -4.01 -0.25 -0.65
CA THR A 75 -4.02 -0.21 -2.11
C THR A 75 -2.62 0.06 -2.66
N SER A 76 -1.89 1.02 -2.07
CA SER A 76 -0.54 1.35 -2.49
C SER A 76 0.44 0.21 -2.20
N ALA A 77 0.32 -0.49 -1.07
CA ALA A 77 1.15 -1.65 -0.73
C ALA A 77 0.91 -2.80 -1.72
N ASN A 78 -0.36 -3.15 -1.97
CA ASN A 78 -0.73 -4.17 -2.96
C ASN A 78 -0.20 -3.85 -4.36
N GLN A 79 -0.36 -2.61 -4.81
CA GLN A 79 0.14 -2.16 -6.12
C GLN A 79 1.66 -2.23 -6.19
N THR A 80 2.36 -1.83 -5.12
CA THR A 80 3.83 -1.89 -5.06
C THR A 80 4.31 -3.32 -5.19
N VAL A 81 3.74 -4.27 -4.43
CA VAL A 81 4.09 -5.69 -4.52
C VAL A 81 3.86 -6.24 -5.93
N GLN A 82 2.72 -5.90 -6.54
CA GLN A 82 2.39 -6.40 -7.89
C GLN A 82 3.30 -5.83 -8.98
N MET A 83 3.74 -4.58 -8.84
CA MET A 83 4.57 -3.91 -9.85
C MET A 83 6.07 -4.21 -9.71
N THR A 84 6.54 -4.50 -8.50
CA THR A 84 7.95 -4.85 -8.27
C THR A 84 8.24 -6.34 -8.49
N THR A 85 7.21 -7.18 -8.59
CA THR A 85 7.37 -8.62 -8.77
C THR A 85 7.34 -9.00 -10.24
N GLU A 86 8.31 -9.80 -10.66
CA GLU A 86 8.38 -10.36 -12.01
C GLU A 86 7.12 -11.19 -12.33
N PRO A 87 6.55 -11.09 -13.56
CA PRO A 87 5.31 -11.78 -13.92
C PRO A 87 5.30 -13.29 -13.66
N SER A 88 6.46 -13.94 -13.82
CA SER A 88 6.66 -15.38 -13.61
C SER A 88 6.48 -15.82 -12.15
N MET A 89 6.80 -14.95 -11.18
CA MET A 89 6.78 -15.23 -9.75
C MET A 89 5.67 -14.49 -8.99
N ARG A 90 4.89 -13.65 -9.67
CA ARG A 90 3.89 -12.77 -9.04
C ARG A 90 2.89 -13.53 -8.17
N GLY A 91 2.41 -14.69 -8.63
CA GLY A 91 1.46 -15.49 -7.87
C GLY A 91 2.05 -16.00 -6.54
N ARG A 92 3.30 -16.45 -6.55
CA ARG A 92 3.99 -16.95 -5.34
C ARG A 92 4.24 -15.82 -4.33
N VAL A 93 4.69 -14.66 -4.79
CA VAL A 93 4.94 -13.50 -3.91
C VAL A 93 3.63 -12.97 -3.33
N LEU A 94 2.56 -12.88 -4.13
CA LEU A 94 1.25 -12.47 -3.66
C LEU A 94 0.65 -13.43 -2.65
N SER A 95 0.80 -14.75 -2.83
CA SER A 95 0.30 -15.73 -1.86
C SER A 95 1.02 -15.63 -0.51
N ILE A 96 2.34 -15.43 -0.51
CA ILE A 96 3.12 -15.18 0.72
C ILE A 96 2.69 -13.86 1.37
N TYR A 97 2.54 -12.80 0.60
CA TYR A 97 2.05 -11.52 1.10
C TYR A 97 0.67 -11.65 1.76
N MET A 98 -0.27 -12.33 1.10
CA MET A 98 -1.61 -12.57 1.65
C MET A 98 -1.59 -13.46 2.89
N MET A 99 -0.71 -14.46 2.94
CA MET A 99 -0.53 -15.32 4.11
C MET A 99 -0.09 -14.49 5.34
N PHE A 100 0.87 -13.61 5.18
CA PHE A 100 1.29 -12.70 6.26
C PHE A 100 0.20 -11.70 6.62
N PHE A 101 -0.47 -11.12 5.61
CA PHE A 101 -1.52 -10.13 5.83
C PHE A 101 -2.73 -10.70 6.57
N LEU A 102 -3.28 -11.83 6.12
CA LEU A 102 -4.40 -12.48 6.79
C LEU A 102 -3.96 -13.16 8.10
N GLY A 103 -2.77 -13.76 8.12
CA GLY A 103 -2.25 -14.47 9.28
C GLY A 103 -1.88 -13.56 10.45
N SER A 104 -1.61 -12.27 10.22
CA SER A 104 -1.34 -11.31 11.30
C SER A 104 -2.60 -10.96 12.09
N THR A 105 -3.80 -11.05 11.51
CA THR A 105 -5.06 -10.71 12.17
C THR A 105 -5.38 -11.61 13.38
N PRO A 106 -5.34 -12.96 13.27
CA PRO A 106 -5.58 -13.83 14.42
C PRO A 106 -4.54 -13.69 15.53
N LEU A 107 -3.31 -13.25 15.20
CA LEU A 107 -2.26 -13.00 16.19
C LEU A 107 -2.39 -11.63 16.85
N GLY A 108 -2.79 -10.62 16.08
CA GLY A 108 -2.93 -9.25 16.57
C GLY A 108 -4.20 -9.00 17.37
N SER A 109 -5.32 -9.63 17.01
CA SER A 109 -6.61 -9.36 17.65
C SER A 109 -6.65 -9.73 19.14
N PRO A 110 -6.09 -10.86 19.62
CA PRO A 110 -6.07 -11.16 21.06
C PRO A 110 -5.22 -10.16 21.86
N LEU A 111 -4.08 -9.71 21.27
CA LEU A 111 -3.21 -8.72 21.93
C LEU A 111 -3.92 -7.38 22.10
N ILE A 112 -4.56 -6.89 21.04
CA ILE A 112 -5.31 -5.62 21.09
C ILE A 112 -6.55 -5.77 21.97
N GLY A 113 -7.25 -6.91 21.94
CA GLY A 113 -8.36 -7.21 22.84
C GLY A 113 -7.93 -7.18 24.31
N TRP A 114 -6.84 -7.83 24.67
CA TRP A 114 -6.29 -7.82 26.03
C TRP A 114 -5.93 -6.40 26.49
N VAL A 115 -5.31 -5.59 25.62
CA VAL A 115 -5.02 -4.18 25.95
C VAL A 115 -6.31 -3.39 26.15
N ALA A 116 -7.34 -3.63 25.32
CA ALA A 116 -8.62 -2.95 25.42
C ALA A 116 -9.36 -3.31 26.72
N ASP A 117 -9.29 -4.57 27.15
CA ASP A 117 -9.93 -5.06 28.38
C ASP A 117 -9.23 -4.56 29.64
N THR A 118 -7.89 -4.47 29.62
CA THR A 118 -7.11 -4.10 30.80
C THR A 118 -6.94 -2.58 30.96
N TRP A 119 -6.72 -1.86 29.87
CA TRP A 119 -6.37 -0.43 29.90
C TRP A 119 -7.39 0.46 29.15
N GLY A 120 -8.43 -0.16 28.63
CA GLY A 120 -9.51 0.52 27.95
C GLY A 120 -9.32 0.68 26.43
N PRO A 121 -10.41 0.90 25.70
CA PRO A 121 -10.41 0.95 24.23
C PRO A 121 -9.51 2.05 23.65
N ARG A 122 -9.39 3.18 24.32
CA ARG A 122 -8.52 4.29 23.89
C ARG A 122 -7.06 3.92 23.87
N MET A 123 -6.60 3.16 24.87
CA MET A 123 -5.22 2.66 24.93
C MET A 123 -4.95 1.65 23.82
N ALA A 124 -5.92 0.79 23.49
CA ALA A 124 -5.80 -0.12 22.36
C ALA A 124 -5.60 0.64 21.03
N ILE A 125 -6.35 1.71 20.80
CA ILE A 125 -6.20 2.59 19.62
C ILE A 125 -4.81 3.27 19.65
N ALA A 126 -4.37 3.76 20.80
CA ALA A 126 -3.06 4.40 20.95
C ALA A 126 -1.90 3.44 20.65
N VAL A 127 -1.97 2.20 21.16
CA VAL A 127 -0.98 1.15 20.86
C VAL A 127 -0.96 0.81 19.39
N GLY A 128 -2.13 0.69 18.73
CA GLY A 128 -2.23 0.50 17.29
C GLY A 128 -1.62 1.65 16.48
N GLY A 129 -1.91 2.89 16.87
CA GLY A 129 -1.33 4.08 16.24
C GLY A 129 0.18 4.18 16.43
N LEU A 130 0.68 3.90 17.63
CA LEU A 130 2.10 3.91 17.95
C LEU A 130 2.86 2.84 17.15
N SER A 131 2.34 1.63 17.08
CA SER A 131 2.94 0.54 16.29
C SER A 131 3.01 0.89 14.80
N ALA A 132 1.99 1.55 14.25
CA ALA A 132 1.97 2.01 12.87
C ALA A 132 3.03 3.10 12.62
N VAL A 133 3.18 4.08 13.53
CA VAL A 133 4.23 5.11 13.44
C VAL A 133 5.61 4.48 13.52
N LEU A 134 5.87 3.60 14.48
CA LEU A 134 7.16 2.94 14.63
C LEU A 134 7.53 2.14 13.39
N THR A 135 6.61 1.33 12.87
CA THR A 135 6.82 0.56 11.65
C THR A 135 7.10 1.46 10.45
N ALA A 136 6.36 2.57 10.31
CA ALA A 136 6.58 3.53 9.25
C ALA A 136 7.92 4.24 9.37
N LEU A 137 8.38 4.58 10.59
CA LEU A 137 9.70 5.18 10.83
C LEU A 137 10.82 4.19 10.53
N VAL A 138 10.68 2.93 10.92
CA VAL A 138 11.67 1.88 10.58
C VAL A 138 11.75 1.69 9.07
N ALA A 139 10.61 1.62 8.38
CA ALA A 139 10.55 1.53 6.93
C ALA A 139 11.16 2.77 6.25
N ALA A 140 10.91 3.97 6.78
CA ALA A 140 11.50 5.21 6.30
C ALA A 140 13.02 5.20 6.48
N ALA A 141 13.53 4.85 7.66
CA ALA A 141 14.94 4.80 7.96
C ALA A 141 15.67 3.76 7.09
N TRP A 142 15.06 2.59 6.92
CA TRP A 142 15.59 1.55 6.03
C TRP A 142 15.62 2.01 4.57
N SER A 143 14.56 2.63 4.12
CA SER A 143 14.45 3.22 2.79
C SER A 143 15.49 4.32 2.55
N TYR A 144 15.72 5.19 3.55
CA TYR A 144 16.73 6.25 3.48
C TYR A 144 18.15 5.68 3.36
N ARG A 145 18.46 4.62 4.12
CA ARG A 145 19.77 3.96 4.06
C ARG A 145 20.03 3.27 2.72
N HIS A 146 19.00 2.67 2.12
CA HIS A 146 19.13 1.94 0.85
C HIS A 146 19.00 2.86 -0.38
N TRP A 147 18.30 4.01 -0.26
CA TRP A 147 18.13 4.94 -1.37
C TRP A 147 19.29 5.90 -1.55
N ASN A 148 20.16 6.07 -0.55
CA ASN A 148 21.39 6.83 -0.69
C ASN A 148 22.42 6.14 -1.61
N LEU A 149 22.16 4.89 -2.03
CA LEU A 149 23.03 4.11 -2.93
C LEU A 149 22.46 3.93 -4.34
N SER A 150 21.26 4.39 -4.65
CA SER A 150 20.68 4.23 -5.99
C SER A 150 19.85 5.44 -6.45
N LEU A 151 20.46 6.62 -6.46
CA LEU A 151 19.96 7.77 -7.21
C LEU A 151 20.13 7.59 -8.74
N HIS A 152 20.49 6.40 -9.18
CA HIS A 152 20.52 6.04 -10.59
C HIS A 152 19.30 5.19 -10.97
N TYR A 153 18.09 5.68 -10.59
CA TYR A 153 16.90 5.16 -11.26
C TYR A 153 16.82 5.80 -12.64
N SER A 154 17.43 5.09 -13.59
CA SER A 154 17.27 5.38 -15.00
C SER A 154 15.79 5.51 -15.33
N SER A 155 15.38 6.69 -15.72
CA SER A 155 14.07 7.04 -16.28
C SER A 155 13.85 6.39 -17.65
N THR A 156 14.46 5.25 -17.90
CA THR A 156 14.25 4.48 -19.11
C THR A 156 12.99 3.65 -18.89
N ARG A 157 11.89 4.22 -19.34
CA ARG A 157 10.63 3.50 -19.48
C ARG A 157 10.87 2.23 -20.29
N PRO A 158 10.47 1.04 -19.80
CA PRO A 158 10.35 -0.11 -20.67
C PRO A 158 9.12 0.12 -21.55
N TYR A 159 9.27 0.92 -22.58
CA TYR A 159 8.34 0.82 -23.70
C TYR A 159 8.56 -0.55 -24.29
N LEU A 160 7.49 -1.27 -24.53
CA LEU A 160 7.42 -2.31 -25.52
C LEU A 160 8.11 -1.75 -26.80
N ARG A 161 9.40 -1.97 -26.91
CA ARG A 161 10.04 -1.93 -28.20
C ARG A 161 9.37 -3.07 -28.95
N ALA A 162 8.45 -2.73 -29.84
CA ALA A 162 8.14 -3.61 -30.93
C ALA A 162 9.51 -4.03 -31.47
N ALA A 163 9.80 -5.34 -31.39
CA ALA A 163 11.02 -5.86 -31.97
C ALA A 163 11.12 -5.33 -33.39
N PRO A 164 12.22 -4.72 -33.80
CA PRO A 164 12.37 -4.37 -35.17
C PRO A 164 12.21 -5.66 -35.95
N LYS A 165 11.25 -5.67 -36.88
CA LYS A 165 11.05 -6.75 -37.85
C LYS A 165 12.44 -7.18 -38.31
N SER A 166 12.79 -8.44 -38.04
CA SER A 166 14.07 -9.02 -38.40
C SER A 166 14.47 -8.53 -39.80
N PRO A 167 15.71 -8.09 -40.02
CA PRO A 167 16.15 -7.70 -41.35
C PRO A 167 15.83 -8.85 -42.29
N THR A 168 15.17 -8.56 -43.37
CA THR A 168 14.95 -9.49 -44.47
C THR A 168 16.28 -10.18 -44.77
N PRO A 169 16.34 -11.52 -44.79
CA PRO A 169 17.59 -12.21 -45.13
C PRO A 169 18.12 -11.66 -46.46
N PRO A 170 19.44 -11.46 -46.58
CA PRO A 170 20.02 -10.92 -47.79
C PRO A 170 19.61 -11.80 -48.98
N THR A 171 19.09 -11.17 -50.00
CA THR A 171 18.76 -11.80 -51.29
C THR A 171 19.98 -12.58 -51.75
N PRO A 172 19.88 -13.88 -52.08
CA PRO A 172 21.02 -14.64 -52.58
C PRO A 172 21.56 -13.98 -53.85
N PRO A 173 22.87 -13.98 -54.06
CA PRO A 173 23.48 -13.37 -55.24
C PRO A 173 22.92 -14.02 -56.50
N GLN A 174 22.40 -13.18 -57.36
CA GLN A 174 21.93 -13.63 -58.69
C GLN A 174 23.12 -14.20 -59.44
N SER A 175 23.04 -15.48 -59.80
CA SER A 175 24.00 -16.13 -60.68
C SER A 175 24.12 -15.36 -61.99
N PRO A 176 25.32 -15.14 -62.52
CA PRO A 176 25.49 -14.50 -63.83
C PRO A 176 24.74 -15.28 -64.92
N GLN A 177 23.84 -14.64 -65.57
CA GLN A 177 23.22 -15.21 -66.77
C GLN A 177 24.34 -15.44 -67.80
N GLN A 178 24.59 -16.70 -68.10
CA GLN A 178 25.42 -17.10 -69.19
C GLN A 178 24.69 -16.72 -70.47
N THR A 179 25.20 -15.71 -71.21
CA THR A 179 24.85 -15.39 -72.61
C THR A 179 25.54 -16.40 -73.45
N HIS A 180 24.75 -17.21 -74.15
CA HIS A 180 25.12 -17.87 -75.39
C HIS A 180 24.37 -17.24 -76.53
#